data_1d5b319d5ad42e253a8ebab757486feb
#
_entry.id   1d5b319d5ad42e253a8ebab757486feb
#
_cell.length_a   1.000
_cell.length_b   1.000
_cell.length_c   1.000
_cell.angle_alpha   90.00
_cell.angle_beta   90.00
_cell.angle_gamma   90.00
#
_symmetry.space_group_name_H-M   'P 1'
#
loop_
_entity.id
_entity.type
_entity.pdbx_description
1 polymer ?
#
loop_
_entity_poly.entity_id
_entity_poly.type
_entity_poly.pdbx_seq_one_letter_code
_entity_poly.pdbx_strand_id
1 'polypeptide(L)'
;MCFFNKYNCTFEIKFVYLQWIWGTPIKTICADTMKLVIMTKSTFFVEEDKILASLFDEGLDALHLSKPGSAPMLCERLLTLLPDECHRRITVHEHYYLKNEYSLAGIHIENMDEEKPQGYRGNISRTCSSIDRLKEMKKKSQYVFLANVFKGDGMNGHTEGLSIQELENASRKGLIDKHVYALGDVQLDNIRMARDLGFGGVVVCDDLWNQFDIHRHQDYKELIAHFEKLKKAVG
;
A
#
# COMPACT_ATOMS: atom_id res chain seq x y z
N MET A 1 -1.49 -47.26 -18.94
CA MET A 1 -2.22 -46.52 -19.97
C MET A 1 -2.43 -45.09 -19.44
N CYS A 2 -1.43 -44.21 -19.63
CA CYS A 2 -1.44 -42.83 -19.12
C CYS A 2 -1.76 -41.89 -20.27
N PHE A 3 -2.84 -41.17 -20.17
CA PHE A 3 -3.18 -40.08 -21.10
C PHE A 3 -2.44 -38.83 -20.67
N PHE A 4 -1.43 -38.44 -21.44
CA PHE A 4 -0.81 -37.12 -21.36
C PHE A 4 -1.69 -36.08 -22.04
N ASN A 5 -2.11 -35.06 -21.31
CA ASN A 5 -2.81 -33.93 -21.85
C ASN A 5 -1.79 -32.91 -22.41
N LYS A 6 -1.72 -32.85 -23.73
CA LYS A 6 -0.92 -31.89 -24.52
C LYS A 6 -1.70 -30.58 -24.63
N TYR A 7 -1.43 -29.58 -23.85
CA TYR A 7 -1.64 -28.14 -24.18
C TYR A 7 -1.14 -27.30 -23.00
N ASN A 8 0.08 -26.80 -23.07
CA ASN A 8 0.60 -25.55 -22.48
C ASN A 8 2.14 -25.57 -22.36
N CYS A 9 2.82 -25.71 -23.50
CA CYS A 9 4.28 -25.64 -23.46
C CYS A 9 4.91 -24.94 -24.69
N THR A 10 4.23 -23.97 -25.27
CA THR A 10 4.73 -23.30 -26.49
C THR A 10 5.06 -21.82 -26.33
N PHE A 11 4.80 -21.19 -25.18
CA PHE A 11 5.08 -19.75 -25.00
C PHE A 11 6.38 -19.48 -24.25
N GLU A 12 6.85 -20.36 -23.37
CA GLU A 12 8.09 -20.12 -22.60
C GLU A 12 9.37 -20.47 -23.35
N ILE A 13 9.32 -21.39 -24.32
CA ILE A 13 10.52 -21.85 -25.02
C ILE A 13 11.04 -20.84 -26.06
N LYS A 14 10.20 -19.95 -26.59
CA LYS A 14 10.62 -18.89 -27.51
C LYS A 14 11.39 -17.75 -26.86
N PHE A 15 11.18 -17.51 -25.56
CA PHE A 15 11.89 -16.47 -24.80
C PHE A 15 13.32 -16.89 -24.40
N VAL A 16 13.54 -18.16 -24.16
CA VAL A 16 14.86 -18.68 -23.74
C VAL A 16 15.85 -18.75 -24.91
N TYR A 17 15.38 -18.93 -26.15
CA TYR A 17 16.27 -19.06 -27.32
C TYR A 17 16.85 -17.73 -27.82
N LEU A 18 16.20 -16.59 -27.53
CA LEU A 18 16.70 -15.25 -27.89
C LEU A 18 17.76 -14.70 -26.93
N GLN A 19 17.94 -15.30 -25.75
CA GLN A 19 18.91 -14.88 -24.73
C GLN A 19 20.37 -15.23 -25.08
N TRP A 20 20.61 -16.09 -26.05
CA TRP A 20 21.97 -16.61 -26.36
C TRP A 20 22.69 -15.90 -27.50
N ILE A 21 22.03 -15.04 -28.24
CA ILE A 21 22.60 -14.47 -29.48
C ILE A 21 23.46 -13.20 -29.26
N TRP A 22 23.32 -12.50 -28.09
CA TRP A 22 24.00 -11.21 -27.86
C TRP A 22 24.92 -11.15 -26.64
N GLY A 23 25.28 -12.23 -26.01
CA GLY A 23 26.38 -12.30 -25.02
C GLY A 23 26.30 -11.40 -23.77
N THR A 24 25.23 -10.66 -23.55
CA THR A 24 24.99 -9.89 -22.35
C THR A 24 23.81 -10.52 -21.59
N PRO A 25 23.95 -10.83 -20.30
CA PRO A 25 22.79 -11.25 -19.50
C PRO A 25 21.81 -10.06 -19.50
N ILE A 26 20.70 -10.20 -20.22
CA ILE A 26 19.54 -9.34 -19.99
C ILE A 26 19.17 -9.61 -18.54
N LYS A 27 19.54 -8.71 -17.66
CA LYS A 27 18.93 -8.63 -16.33
C LYS A 27 17.43 -8.63 -16.60
N THR A 28 16.77 -9.77 -16.38
CA THR A 28 15.32 -9.79 -16.31
C THR A 28 15.00 -8.81 -15.20
N ILE A 29 14.67 -7.58 -15.59
CA ILE A 29 14.04 -6.64 -14.70
C ILE A 29 12.68 -7.29 -14.46
N CYS A 30 12.60 -8.13 -13.42
CA CYS A 30 11.34 -8.28 -12.74
C CYS A 30 10.97 -6.86 -12.39
N ALA A 31 10.04 -6.27 -13.13
CA ALA A 31 9.46 -5.01 -12.73
C ALA A 31 8.95 -5.30 -11.32
N ASP A 32 9.66 -4.77 -10.29
CA ASP A 32 9.16 -4.81 -8.93
C ASP A 32 7.81 -4.10 -9.02
N THR A 33 6.72 -4.88 -9.04
CA THR A 33 5.37 -4.34 -9.10
C THR A 33 5.19 -3.47 -7.88
N MET A 34 4.79 -2.23 -8.10
CA MET A 34 4.55 -1.28 -7.02
C MET A 34 3.42 -1.81 -6.13
N LYS A 35 3.54 -1.67 -4.81
CA LYS A 35 2.55 -2.17 -3.87
C LYS A 35 1.36 -1.22 -3.75
N LEU A 36 0.15 -1.78 -3.78
CA LEU A 36 -1.08 -1.06 -3.46
C LEU A 36 -1.44 -1.27 -2.00
N VAL A 37 -1.39 -0.20 -1.23
CA VAL A 37 -1.84 -0.18 0.17
C VAL A 37 -3.15 0.60 0.26
N ILE A 38 -4.16 0.01 0.88
CA ILE A 38 -5.38 0.73 1.23
C ILE A 38 -5.32 1.10 2.71
N MET A 39 -5.60 2.37 3.02
CA MET A 39 -5.82 2.84 4.39
C MET A 39 -7.32 2.93 4.64
N THR A 40 -7.79 2.45 5.79
CA THR A 40 -9.20 2.54 6.16
C THR A 40 -9.66 3.99 6.33
N LYS A 41 -10.97 4.24 6.23
CA LYS A 41 -11.54 5.49 6.76
C LYS A 41 -11.23 5.63 8.25
N SER A 42 -11.13 6.86 8.73
CA SER A 42 -10.92 7.14 10.16
C SER A 42 -12.09 6.70 11.05
N THR A 43 -13.30 6.59 10.48
CA THR A 43 -14.52 6.17 11.18
C THR A 43 -14.97 4.80 10.71
N PHE A 44 -15.59 4.04 11.64
CA PHE A 44 -16.27 2.79 11.29
C PHE A 44 -17.58 3.07 10.56
N PHE A 45 -17.98 2.17 9.69
CA PHE A 45 -19.27 2.22 9.01
C PHE A 45 -19.84 0.81 8.79
N VAL A 46 -21.14 0.74 8.47
CA VAL A 46 -21.83 -0.53 8.25
C VAL A 46 -21.28 -1.22 7.01
N GLU A 47 -21.08 -2.54 7.09
CA GLU A 47 -20.53 -3.39 6.01
C GLU A 47 -19.05 -3.13 5.65
N GLU A 48 -18.31 -2.38 6.47
CA GLU A 48 -16.87 -2.18 6.25
C GLU A 48 -16.11 -3.52 6.17
N ASP A 49 -16.46 -4.47 7.03
CA ASP A 49 -15.90 -5.83 7.03
C ASP A 49 -16.10 -6.56 5.70
N LYS A 50 -17.30 -6.47 5.12
CA LYS A 50 -17.62 -7.13 3.84
C LYS A 50 -16.85 -6.49 2.68
N ILE A 51 -16.77 -5.16 2.67
CA ILE A 51 -16.02 -4.44 1.64
C ILE A 51 -14.53 -4.78 1.74
N LEU A 52 -13.96 -4.77 2.94
CA LEU A 52 -12.56 -5.12 3.16
C LEU A 52 -12.26 -6.57 2.74
N ALA A 53 -13.14 -7.53 3.10
CA ALA A 53 -13.01 -8.92 2.66
C ALA A 53 -13.01 -9.01 1.13
N SER A 54 -13.94 -8.32 0.45
CA SER A 54 -14.00 -8.28 -1.02
C SER A 54 -12.72 -7.68 -1.64
N LEU A 55 -12.16 -6.63 -1.05
CA LEU A 55 -10.88 -6.06 -1.52
C LEU A 55 -9.73 -7.08 -1.40
N PHE A 56 -9.71 -7.88 -0.33
CA PHE A 56 -8.72 -8.94 -0.17
C PHE A 56 -8.91 -10.08 -1.18
N ASP A 57 -10.15 -10.44 -1.50
CA ASP A 57 -10.47 -11.44 -2.53
C ASP A 57 -10.01 -10.98 -3.91
N GLU A 58 -10.17 -9.68 -4.21
CA GLU A 58 -9.66 -9.05 -5.43
C GLU A 58 -8.14 -8.83 -5.41
N GLY A 59 -7.45 -9.27 -4.34
CA GLY A 59 -6.00 -9.31 -4.25
C GLY A 59 -5.37 -8.01 -3.76
N LEU A 60 -5.97 -7.36 -2.76
CA LEU A 60 -5.33 -6.25 -2.03
C LEU A 60 -4.01 -6.71 -1.42
N ASP A 61 -2.93 -5.97 -1.67
CA ASP A 61 -1.59 -6.29 -1.17
C ASP A 61 -1.47 -6.10 0.35
N ALA A 62 -1.94 -4.97 0.86
CA ALA A 62 -1.87 -4.62 2.27
C ALA A 62 -2.97 -3.63 2.67
N LEU A 63 -3.50 -3.81 3.87
CA LEU A 63 -4.43 -2.90 4.51
C LEU A 63 -3.78 -2.24 5.71
N HIS A 64 -3.91 -0.93 5.83
CA HIS A 64 -3.57 -0.19 7.03
C HIS A 64 -4.86 0.16 7.79
N LEU A 65 -5.04 -0.47 8.94
CA LEU A 65 -6.15 -0.22 9.84
C LEU A 65 -5.80 0.99 10.70
N SER A 66 -6.32 2.16 10.32
CA SER A 66 -6.16 3.43 11.04
C SER A 66 -7.53 3.94 11.47
N LYS A 67 -7.75 3.98 12.77
CA LYS A 67 -9.00 4.39 13.42
C LYS A 67 -8.69 5.30 14.62
N PRO A 68 -8.15 6.49 14.36
CA PRO A 68 -7.65 7.38 15.40
C PRO A 68 -8.71 7.69 16.44
N GLY A 69 -8.35 7.56 17.72
CA GLY A 69 -9.24 7.83 18.86
C GLY A 69 -10.35 6.81 19.07
N SER A 70 -10.39 5.71 18.32
CA SER A 70 -11.40 4.67 18.50
C SER A 70 -11.14 3.81 19.74
N ALA A 71 -12.23 3.26 20.33
CA ALA A 71 -12.09 2.26 21.37
C ALA A 71 -11.53 0.95 20.81
N PRO A 72 -10.62 0.25 21.53
CA PRO A 72 -10.00 -1.00 21.08
C PRO A 72 -11.01 -2.06 20.63
N MET A 73 -12.10 -2.22 21.36
CA MET A 73 -13.17 -3.19 21.09
C MET A 73 -13.76 -3.06 19.69
N LEU A 74 -13.78 -1.85 19.10
CA LEU A 74 -14.31 -1.64 17.74
C LEU A 74 -13.33 -2.19 16.68
N CYS A 75 -12.03 -2.01 16.90
CA CYS A 75 -11.00 -2.60 16.05
C CYS A 75 -10.98 -4.14 16.17
N GLU A 76 -11.09 -4.67 17.40
CA GLU A 76 -11.20 -6.11 17.65
C GLU A 76 -12.41 -6.70 16.93
N ARG A 77 -13.58 -6.03 17.05
CA ARG A 77 -14.79 -6.47 16.34
C ARG A 77 -14.59 -6.53 14.82
N LEU A 78 -14.01 -5.47 14.23
CA LEU A 78 -13.75 -5.45 12.80
C LEU A 78 -12.82 -6.61 12.39
N LEU A 79 -11.72 -6.81 13.13
CA LEU A 79 -10.78 -7.91 12.86
C LEU A 79 -11.45 -9.28 13.01
N THR A 80 -12.31 -9.48 14.01
CA THR A 80 -13.05 -10.74 14.21
C THR A 80 -14.01 -11.05 13.06
N LEU A 81 -14.54 -10.03 12.38
CA LEU A 81 -15.46 -10.19 11.25
C LEU A 81 -14.71 -10.48 9.93
N LEU A 82 -13.40 -10.18 9.86
CA LEU A 82 -12.59 -10.47 8.69
C LEU A 82 -12.08 -11.92 8.71
N PRO A 83 -11.95 -12.58 7.54
CA PRO A 83 -11.33 -13.89 7.44
C PRO A 83 -9.89 -13.90 7.97
N ASP A 84 -9.50 -14.96 8.68
CA ASP A 84 -8.16 -15.08 9.30
C ASP A 84 -7.00 -14.95 8.30
N GLU A 85 -7.19 -15.39 7.05
CA GLU A 85 -6.22 -15.26 5.98
C GLU A 85 -5.90 -13.80 5.61
N CYS A 86 -6.82 -12.87 5.88
CA CYS A 86 -6.61 -11.44 5.64
C CYS A 86 -5.66 -10.81 6.68
N HIS A 87 -5.64 -11.33 7.90
CA HIS A 87 -4.93 -10.75 9.04
C HIS A 87 -3.45 -10.52 8.76
N ARG A 88 -2.78 -11.43 8.05
CA ARG A 88 -1.35 -11.33 7.72
C ARG A 88 -1.02 -10.22 6.74
N ARG A 89 -2.04 -9.55 6.18
CA ARG A 89 -1.91 -8.40 5.27
C ARG A 89 -2.37 -7.10 5.91
N ILE A 90 -2.73 -7.13 7.21
CA ILE A 90 -3.23 -5.96 7.95
C ILE A 90 -2.15 -5.42 8.88
N THR A 91 -1.89 -4.11 8.81
CA THR A 91 -1.02 -3.35 9.72
C THR A 91 -1.87 -2.38 10.53
N VAL A 92 -1.69 -2.33 11.85
CA VAL A 92 -2.46 -1.44 12.74
C VAL A 92 -1.69 -0.18 13.09
N HIS A 93 -2.40 0.95 13.18
CA HIS A 93 -1.88 2.25 13.59
C HIS A 93 -2.07 2.50 15.08
N GLU A 94 -3.15 1.99 15.66
CA GLU A 94 -3.47 2.09 17.09
C GLU A 94 -3.55 0.69 17.70
N HIS A 95 -3.59 0.63 19.04
CA HIS A 95 -3.82 -0.63 19.76
C HIS A 95 -2.85 -1.74 19.34
N TYR A 96 -1.55 -1.48 19.39
CA TYR A 96 -0.48 -2.34 18.85
C TYR A 96 -0.49 -3.79 19.37
N TYR A 97 -1.13 -4.07 20.52
CA TYR A 97 -1.31 -5.43 21.03
C TYR A 97 -2.12 -6.34 20.08
N LEU A 98 -3.04 -5.74 19.28
CA LEU A 98 -3.85 -6.46 18.30
C LEU A 98 -2.99 -7.21 17.29
N LYS A 99 -1.79 -6.70 17.01
CA LYS A 99 -0.85 -7.40 16.12
C LYS A 99 -0.56 -8.83 16.58
N ASN A 100 -0.42 -9.05 17.88
CA ASN A 100 -0.15 -10.38 18.42
C ASN A 100 -1.44 -11.21 18.58
N GLU A 101 -2.52 -10.59 19.05
CA GLU A 101 -3.81 -11.25 19.26
C GLU A 101 -4.38 -11.83 17.94
N TYR A 102 -4.27 -11.09 16.84
CA TYR A 102 -4.81 -11.46 15.52
C TYR A 102 -3.74 -11.88 14.51
N SER A 103 -2.50 -12.04 14.93
CA SER A 103 -1.37 -12.40 14.03
C SER A 103 -1.23 -11.47 12.81
N LEU A 104 -1.40 -10.16 13.02
CA LEU A 104 -1.38 -9.17 11.95
C LEU A 104 0.03 -9.00 11.35
N ALA A 105 0.13 -8.34 10.20
CA ALA A 105 1.38 -8.09 9.48
C ALA A 105 2.40 -7.29 10.30
N GLY A 106 1.95 -6.26 10.99
CA GLY A 106 2.83 -5.37 11.74
C GLY A 106 2.10 -4.22 12.42
N ILE A 107 2.88 -3.24 12.85
CA ILE A 107 2.40 -1.98 13.39
C ILE A 107 2.89 -0.81 12.54
N HIS A 108 2.13 0.27 12.54
CA HIS A 108 2.54 1.53 11.93
C HIS A 108 2.74 2.60 12.99
N ILE A 109 3.83 3.34 12.92
CA ILE A 109 4.16 4.44 13.83
C ILE A 109 4.08 5.74 13.04
N GLU A 110 3.09 6.58 13.36
CA GLU A 110 2.84 7.82 12.62
C GLU A 110 3.84 8.92 12.96
N ASN A 111 4.21 9.04 14.24
CA ASN A 111 5.15 10.06 14.67
C ASN A 111 6.59 9.62 14.39
N MET A 112 7.34 10.41 13.63
CA MET A 112 8.73 10.15 13.28
C MET A 112 9.65 10.01 14.52
N ASP A 113 9.34 10.73 15.59
CA ASP A 113 10.16 10.79 16.81
C ASP A 113 9.74 9.77 17.86
N GLU A 114 8.64 9.06 17.62
CA GLU A 114 8.16 7.99 18.49
C GLU A 114 9.03 6.75 18.37
N GLU A 115 9.49 6.23 19.51
CA GLU A 115 10.21 4.97 19.54
C GLU A 115 9.25 3.77 19.46
N LYS A 116 9.77 2.65 18.98
CA LYS A 116 8.97 1.42 18.94
C LYS A 116 8.59 0.99 20.37
N PRO A 117 7.42 0.34 20.56
CA PRO A 117 7.04 -0.19 21.85
C PRO A 117 8.12 -1.10 22.45
N GLN A 118 8.36 -0.99 23.76
CA GLN A 118 9.35 -1.78 24.44
C GLN A 118 9.11 -3.29 24.23
N GLY A 119 10.15 -4.02 23.86
CA GLY A 119 10.07 -5.46 23.62
C GLY A 119 9.37 -5.87 22.31
N TYR A 120 8.87 -4.92 21.50
CA TYR A 120 8.22 -5.26 20.24
C TYR A 120 9.21 -5.92 19.25
N ARG A 121 8.79 -7.09 18.74
CA ARG A 121 9.50 -7.84 17.72
C ARG A 121 8.55 -8.13 16.57
N GLY A 122 8.68 -7.42 15.48
CA GLY A 122 7.81 -7.58 14.31
C GLY A 122 8.07 -6.49 13.29
N ASN A 123 7.31 -6.52 12.21
CA ASN A 123 7.40 -5.52 11.17
C ASN A 123 6.89 -4.17 11.67
N ILE A 124 7.62 -3.13 11.34
CA ILE A 124 7.27 -1.75 11.64
C ILE A 124 7.29 -0.98 10.33
N SER A 125 6.25 -0.22 10.08
CA SER A 125 6.23 0.85 9.09
C SER A 125 6.10 2.21 9.78
N ARG A 126 6.50 3.28 9.11
CA ARG A 126 6.47 4.64 9.69
C ARG A 126 6.00 5.65 8.68
N THR A 127 5.35 6.71 9.15
CA THR A 127 5.15 7.92 8.37
C THR A 127 6.36 8.85 8.52
N CYS A 128 6.79 9.47 7.43
CA CYS A 128 7.84 10.45 7.36
C CYS A 128 7.37 11.67 6.56
N SER A 129 7.38 12.84 7.15
CA SER A 129 6.98 14.09 6.50
C SER A 129 8.17 14.88 5.93
N SER A 130 9.41 14.36 6.06
CA SER A 130 10.64 15.03 5.62
C SER A 130 11.49 14.12 4.75
N ILE A 131 11.82 14.58 3.54
CA ILE A 131 12.72 13.85 2.62
C ILE A 131 14.08 13.60 3.26
N ASP A 132 14.62 14.54 4.02
CA ASP A 132 15.94 14.44 4.62
C ASP A 132 16.02 13.33 5.67
N ARG A 133 14.89 13.03 6.33
CA ARG A 133 14.81 11.96 7.34
C ARG A 133 14.53 10.58 6.78
N LEU A 134 14.21 10.45 5.49
CA LEU A 134 13.88 9.16 4.87
C LEU A 134 14.96 8.11 5.10
N LYS A 135 16.24 8.47 4.98
CA LYS A 135 17.36 7.55 5.18
C LYS A 135 17.41 6.99 6.61
N GLU A 136 17.08 7.80 7.59
CA GLU A 136 17.00 7.38 9.01
C GLU A 136 15.79 6.47 9.21
N MET A 137 14.61 6.88 8.72
CA MET A 137 13.35 6.13 8.88
C MET A 137 13.42 4.76 8.22
N LYS A 138 14.03 4.64 7.04
CA LYS A 138 14.24 3.35 6.36
C LYS A 138 15.09 2.35 7.18
N LYS A 139 16.01 2.82 8.02
CA LYS A 139 16.81 1.94 8.91
C LYS A 139 16.00 1.38 10.08
N LYS A 140 14.93 2.09 10.47
CA LYS A 140 14.08 1.75 11.62
C LYS A 140 12.79 1.03 11.22
N SER A 141 12.55 0.84 9.91
CA SER A 141 11.27 0.37 9.38
C SER A 141 11.45 -0.56 8.19
N GLN A 142 10.49 -1.45 7.97
CA GLN A 142 10.44 -2.30 6.79
C GLN A 142 10.12 -1.47 5.53
N TYR A 143 9.23 -0.50 5.66
CA TYR A 143 8.92 0.52 4.65
C TYR A 143 8.46 1.81 5.34
N VAL A 144 8.49 2.89 4.59
CA VAL A 144 8.18 4.24 5.08
C VAL A 144 7.14 4.88 4.17
N PHE A 145 6.11 5.47 4.75
CA PHE A 145 5.20 6.36 4.03
C PHE A 145 5.82 7.75 3.97
N LEU A 146 6.10 8.25 2.79
CA LEU A 146 6.42 9.67 2.61
C LEU A 146 5.11 10.43 2.51
N ALA A 147 4.85 11.28 3.49
CA ALA A 147 3.60 12.04 3.59
C ALA A 147 3.57 13.23 2.63
N ASN A 148 2.36 13.68 2.31
CA ASN A 148 2.07 14.90 1.53
C ASN A 148 2.67 14.91 0.12
N VAL A 149 2.77 13.73 -0.55
CA VAL A 149 3.44 13.61 -1.85
C VAL A 149 2.68 14.36 -2.94
N PHE A 150 1.35 14.23 -2.99
CA PHE A 150 0.51 14.83 -4.03
C PHE A 150 -0.48 15.87 -3.49
N LYS A 151 -0.34 16.28 -2.24
CA LYS A 151 -1.14 17.40 -1.73
C LYS A 151 -0.82 18.64 -2.54
N GLY A 152 -1.78 19.06 -3.38
CA GLY A 152 -1.66 20.27 -4.18
C GLY A 152 -1.61 21.55 -3.34
N ASP A 153 -1.23 22.65 -3.96
CA ASP A 153 -1.31 23.99 -3.38
C ASP A 153 -2.76 24.24 -2.95
N GLY A 154 -3.01 24.14 -1.65
CA GLY A 154 -4.34 24.46 -1.12
C GLY A 154 -4.75 25.84 -1.57
N MET A 155 -6.02 26.05 -1.92
CA MET A 155 -6.61 27.32 -2.35
C MET A 155 -6.33 28.52 -1.40
N ASN A 156 -5.68 28.27 -0.26
CA ASN A 156 -5.37 29.24 0.79
C ASN A 156 -3.87 29.56 0.94
N GLY A 157 -3.04 29.25 -0.05
CA GLY A 157 -1.62 29.66 -0.04
C GLY A 157 -0.72 28.95 0.97
N HIS A 158 -1.18 27.91 1.65
CA HIS A 158 -0.36 27.03 2.46
C HIS A 158 0.07 25.83 1.61
N THR A 159 1.30 25.85 1.11
CA THR A 159 1.95 24.72 0.43
C THR A 159 2.23 23.62 1.46
N GLU A 160 1.28 22.74 1.69
CA GLU A 160 1.49 21.59 2.59
C GLU A 160 2.10 20.37 1.86
N GLY A 161 2.24 20.42 0.55
CA GLY A 161 2.73 19.34 -0.30
C GLY A 161 4.21 19.47 -0.65
N LEU A 162 4.82 18.35 -1.01
CA LEU A 162 6.17 18.32 -1.58
C LEU A 162 6.10 18.74 -3.06
N SER A 163 6.99 19.63 -3.49
CA SER A 163 7.06 20.00 -4.89
C SER A 163 7.58 18.85 -5.77
N ILE A 164 7.15 18.81 -7.02
CA ILE A 164 7.64 17.81 -7.99
C ILE A 164 9.16 17.85 -8.08
N GLN A 165 9.76 19.03 -8.05
CA GLN A 165 11.21 19.19 -8.13
C GLN A 165 11.93 18.58 -6.91
N GLU A 166 11.38 18.69 -5.71
CA GLU A 166 11.93 18.03 -4.51
C GLU A 166 11.83 16.53 -4.61
N LEU A 167 10.70 15.99 -5.09
CA LEU A 167 10.49 14.57 -5.32
C LEU A 167 11.46 14.00 -6.36
N GLU A 168 11.62 14.67 -7.51
CA GLU A 168 12.59 14.28 -8.53
C GLU A 168 14.03 14.31 -8.03
N ASN A 169 14.39 15.33 -7.24
CA ASN A 169 15.71 15.40 -6.61
C ASN A 169 15.93 14.27 -5.61
N ALA A 170 14.92 13.94 -4.81
CA ALA A 170 14.97 12.82 -3.87
C ALA A 170 15.09 11.48 -4.59
N SER A 171 14.36 11.29 -5.68
CA SER A 171 14.43 10.12 -6.54
C SER A 171 15.84 9.96 -7.14
N ARG A 172 16.38 11.01 -7.76
CA ARG A 172 17.75 10.99 -8.34
C ARG A 172 18.84 10.70 -7.31
N LYS A 173 18.66 11.13 -6.05
CA LYS A 173 19.56 10.83 -4.93
C LYS A 173 19.36 9.42 -4.35
N GLY A 174 18.41 8.62 -4.85
CA GLY A 174 18.09 7.30 -4.32
C GLY A 174 17.48 7.32 -2.92
N LEU A 175 16.90 8.45 -2.52
CA LEU A 175 16.17 8.56 -1.25
C LEU A 175 14.79 7.90 -1.36
N ILE A 176 14.12 8.10 -2.51
CA ILE A 176 12.91 7.37 -2.90
C ILE A 176 13.35 6.07 -3.56
N ASP A 177 12.87 4.94 -3.06
CA ASP A 177 13.14 3.60 -3.54
C ASP A 177 11.99 2.63 -3.20
N LYS A 178 12.18 1.35 -3.44
CA LYS A 178 11.18 0.31 -3.18
C LYS A 178 10.70 0.20 -1.72
N HIS A 179 11.36 0.83 -0.77
CA HIS A 179 10.96 0.87 0.63
C HIS A 179 10.21 2.16 1.00
N VAL A 180 10.02 3.07 0.05
CA VAL A 180 9.29 4.33 0.27
C VAL A 180 7.97 4.28 -0.51
N TYR A 181 6.87 4.52 0.18
CA TYR A 181 5.52 4.51 -0.39
C TYR A 181 4.94 5.92 -0.35
N ALA A 182 4.29 6.32 -1.42
CA ALA A 182 3.67 7.64 -1.52
C ALA A 182 2.39 7.69 -0.71
N LEU A 183 2.26 8.67 0.18
CA LEU A 183 1.06 8.98 0.97
C LEU A 183 0.70 10.45 0.80
N GLY A 184 -0.57 10.74 0.67
CA GLY A 184 -1.13 12.10 0.55
C GLY A 184 -1.67 12.37 -0.83
N ASP A 185 -2.99 12.46 -0.90
CA ASP A 185 -3.80 12.69 -2.11
C ASP A 185 -3.42 11.79 -3.30
N VAL A 186 -3.17 10.52 -2.99
CA VAL A 186 -2.91 9.51 -4.03
C VAL A 186 -4.24 9.16 -4.70
N GLN A 187 -4.30 9.38 -6.01
CA GLN A 187 -5.44 9.15 -6.88
C GLN A 187 -5.02 8.31 -8.08
N LEU A 188 -5.99 7.70 -8.77
CA LEU A 188 -5.75 6.83 -9.91
C LEU A 188 -4.85 7.46 -10.99
N ASP A 189 -5.01 8.75 -11.25
CA ASP A 189 -4.30 9.48 -12.31
C ASP A 189 -2.85 9.84 -11.94
N ASN A 190 -2.50 9.93 -10.65
CA ASN A 190 -1.14 10.26 -10.21
C ASN A 190 -0.28 9.03 -9.83
N ILE A 191 -0.84 7.82 -9.81
CA ILE A 191 -0.10 6.56 -9.54
C ILE A 191 1.08 6.39 -10.51
N ARG A 192 0.89 6.72 -11.78
CA ARG A 192 1.98 6.64 -12.77
C ARG A 192 3.17 7.53 -12.39
N MET A 193 2.90 8.73 -11.91
CA MET A 193 3.95 9.65 -11.43
C MET A 193 4.71 9.06 -10.24
N ALA A 194 4.01 8.43 -9.28
CA ALA A 194 4.66 7.73 -8.17
C ALA A 194 5.61 6.64 -8.67
N ARG A 195 5.19 5.87 -9.68
CA ARG A 195 6.03 4.83 -10.29
C ARG A 195 7.27 5.44 -10.96
N ASP A 196 7.09 6.48 -11.76
CA ASP A 196 8.17 7.14 -12.50
C ASP A 196 9.20 7.78 -11.53
N LEU A 197 8.77 8.21 -10.36
CA LEU A 197 9.62 8.69 -9.26
C LEU A 197 10.33 7.55 -8.49
N GLY A 198 9.97 6.29 -8.71
CA GLY A 198 10.63 5.13 -8.09
C GLY A 198 10.08 4.74 -6.72
N PHE A 199 8.87 5.15 -6.37
CA PHE A 199 8.20 4.66 -5.16
C PHE A 199 7.95 3.16 -5.25
N GLY A 200 8.16 2.43 -4.14
CA GLY A 200 7.87 1.01 -4.04
C GLY A 200 6.40 0.69 -3.81
N GLY A 201 5.59 1.68 -3.50
CA GLY A 201 4.15 1.53 -3.30
C GLY A 201 3.43 2.87 -3.21
N VAL A 202 2.11 2.78 -3.20
CA VAL A 202 1.18 3.90 -2.99
C VAL A 202 0.18 3.56 -1.90
N VAL A 203 -0.21 4.57 -1.13
CA VAL A 203 -1.22 4.45 -0.08
C VAL A 203 -2.45 5.24 -0.50
N VAL A 204 -3.52 4.54 -0.80
CA VAL A 204 -4.79 5.12 -1.24
C VAL A 204 -5.79 5.08 -0.08
N CYS A 205 -6.49 6.19 0.13
CA CYS A 205 -7.57 6.34 1.10
C CYS A 205 -8.80 6.95 0.42
N ASP A 206 -8.90 8.26 0.39
CA ASP A 206 -10.10 8.98 -0.04
C ASP A 206 -10.51 8.68 -1.49
N ASP A 207 -9.56 8.48 -2.40
CA ASP A 207 -9.85 8.14 -3.80
C ASP A 207 -10.67 6.85 -3.94
N LEU A 208 -10.42 5.85 -3.08
CA LEU A 208 -11.20 4.63 -3.04
C LEU A 208 -12.52 4.83 -2.29
N TRP A 209 -12.46 5.41 -1.08
CA TRP A 209 -13.63 5.46 -0.21
C TRP A 209 -14.69 6.46 -0.67
N ASN A 210 -14.32 7.46 -1.48
CA ASN A 210 -15.27 8.39 -2.10
C ASN A 210 -16.13 7.74 -3.20
N GLN A 211 -15.77 6.51 -3.65
CA GLN A 211 -16.60 5.72 -4.55
C GLN A 211 -17.79 5.03 -3.84
N PHE A 212 -17.86 5.12 -2.52
CA PHE A 212 -18.90 4.49 -1.72
C PHE A 212 -19.63 5.50 -0.85
N ASP A 213 -20.96 5.60 -1.03
CA ASP A 213 -21.84 6.42 -0.19
C ASP A 213 -22.77 5.53 0.63
N ILE A 214 -22.47 5.43 1.92
CA ILE A 214 -23.24 4.63 2.89
C ILE A 214 -24.73 5.03 2.97
N HIS A 215 -25.06 6.28 2.60
CA HIS A 215 -26.43 6.80 2.68
C HIS A 215 -27.30 6.45 1.44
N ARG A 216 -26.70 5.98 0.36
CA ARG A 216 -27.41 5.73 -0.90
C ARG A 216 -27.84 4.30 -1.12
N HIS A 217 -27.73 3.39 -0.18
CA HIS A 217 -27.99 1.96 -0.37
C HIS A 217 -27.35 1.40 -1.66
N GLN A 218 -26.26 1.98 -2.10
CA GLN A 218 -25.54 1.54 -3.28
C GLN A 218 -24.74 0.29 -2.94
N ASP A 219 -24.87 -0.69 -3.83
CA ASP A 219 -23.96 -1.82 -3.89
C ASP A 219 -22.52 -1.29 -4.05
N TYR A 220 -21.58 -1.78 -3.25
CA TYR A 220 -20.18 -1.37 -3.30
C TYR A 220 -19.44 -1.82 -4.57
N LYS A 221 -20.17 -2.22 -5.63
CA LYS A 221 -19.60 -2.61 -6.92
C LYS A 221 -18.74 -1.53 -7.56
N GLU A 222 -19.15 -0.26 -7.45
CA GLU A 222 -18.38 0.86 -8.00
C GLU A 222 -17.04 1.01 -7.27
N LEU A 223 -17.02 0.82 -5.96
CA LEU A 223 -15.80 0.81 -5.16
C LEU A 223 -14.86 -0.32 -5.61
N ILE A 224 -15.37 -1.54 -5.77
CA ILE A 224 -14.57 -2.68 -6.23
C ILE A 224 -14.07 -2.46 -7.66
N ALA A 225 -14.90 -1.96 -8.56
CA ALA A 225 -14.48 -1.63 -9.93
C ALA A 225 -13.39 -0.53 -9.96
N HIS A 226 -13.44 0.42 -9.04
CA HIS A 226 -12.39 1.43 -8.90
C HIS A 226 -11.10 0.83 -8.33
N PHE A 227 -11.20 -0.04 -7.32
CA PHE A 227 -10.06 -0.78 -6.79
C PHE A 227 -9.32 -1.59 -7.87
N GLU A 228 -10.06 -2.27 -8.75
CA GLU A 228 -9.45 -2.99 -9.88
C GLU A 228 -8.65 -2.06 -10.81
N LYS A 229 -9.14 -0.83 -11.04
CA LYS A 229 -8.40 0.18 -11.83
C LYS A 229 -7.10 0.59 -11.11
N LEU A 230 -7.18 0.87 -9.80
CA LEU A 230 -6.01 1.18 -8.98
C LEU A 230 -4.98 0.05 -9.03
N LYS A 231 -5.43 -1.20 -8.89
CA LYS A 231 -4.59 -2.39 -8.97
C LYS A 231 -3.90 -2.53 -10.33
N LYS A 232 -4.61 -2.28 -11.44
CA LYS A 232 -4.01 -2.24 -12.78
C LYS A 232 -3.01 -1.10 -12.95
N ALA A 233 -3.24 0.03 -12.27
CA ALA A 233 -2.34 1.17 -12.35
C ALA A 233 -1.02 0.94 -11.62
N VAL A 234 -0.95 0.10 -10.58
CA VAL A 234 0.30 -0.24 -9.87
C VAL A 234 1.06 -1.42 -10.49
N GLY A 235 0.42 -2.27 -11.25
CA GLY A 235 0.99 -3.43 -11.96
C GLY A 235 1.33 -3.08 -13.38
#